data_ed75cf93de85c542975205787155bf2a
#
_entry.id   ed75cf93de85c542975205787155bf2a
#
_cell.length_a   1.000
_cell.length_b   1.000
_cell.length_c   1.000
_cell.angle_alpha   90.00
_cell.angle_beta   90.00
_cell.angle_gamma   90.00
#
_symmetry.space_group_name_H-M   'P 1'
#
loop_
_entity.id
_entity.type
_entity.pdbx_description
1 polymer ?
#
loop_
_entity_poly.entity_id
_entity_poly.type
_entity_poly.pdbx_seq_one_letter_code
_entity_poly.pdbx_strand_id
1 'polypeptide(L)'
;TTSSARVQVFWQPGCSSCLRTKEFLTKQGIDFESIDVHNDPTGMDKLRALGARSVPVVALGGKFTMCQSFNDVIKFLDLKTKLMDPLPPEQLVAKLDIVLQTTIRLIQQFKPEQLRENFRNRNRNPAGTAFHIFRVAQMGVEAAHQIDLKFESFNEVAPDDWNASDLAKWGETVRVELLAWWAKEDNRSLDYLVSTYYGRRTMH
;
A
#
# COMPACT_ATOMS: atom_id res chain seq x y z
N THR A 1 0.69 -37.32 14.73
CA THR A 1 1.61 -36.19 14.58
C THR A 1 0.88 -35.06 13.85
N THR A 2 0.26 -34.17 14.59
CA THR A 2 -0.31 -32.91 14.07
C THR A 2 0.86 -32.06 13.56
N SER A 3 1.05 -32.00 12.25
CA SER A 3 1.95 -31.04 11.63
C SER A 3 1.48 -29.65 12.05
N SER A 4 2.19 -29.01 12.94
CA SER A 4 1.97 -27.61 13.28
C SER A 4 2.08 -26.80 11.98
N ALA A 5 1.00 -26.15 11.57
CA ALA A 5 1.02 -25.33 10.36
C ALA A 5 2.12 -24.27 10.51
N ARG A 6 3.03 -24.22 9.52
CA ARG A 6 4.11 -23.23 9.51
C ARG A 6 3.58 -21.91 8.98
N VAL A 7 4.04 -20.80 9.54
CA VAL A 7 3.76 -19.47 9.02
C VAL A 7 4.37 -19.34 7.62
N GLN A 8 3.62 -18.80 6.66
CA GLN A 8 4.05 -18.56 5.30
C GLN A 8 4.02 -17.06 5.00
N VAL A 9 5.04 -16.55 4.33
CA VAL A 9 5.12 -15.14 3.90
C VAL A 9 5.24 -15.09 2.39
N PHE A 10 4.20 -14.59 1.75
CA PHE A 10 4.19 -14.36 0.30
C PHE A 10 4.74 -12.97 0.01
N TRP A 11 5.71 -12.89 -0.88
CA TRP A 11 6.44 -11.68 -1.19
C TRP A 11 6.95 -11.68 -2.64
N GLN A 12 7.44 -10.52 -3.11
CA GLN A 12 8.11 -10.41 -4.42
C GLN A 12 9.32 -9.49 -4.34
N PRO A 13 10.30 -9.63 -5.24
CA PRO A 13 11.44 -8.72 -5.36
C PRO A 13 11.00 -7.26 -5.55
N GLY A 14 11.74 -6.33 -4.94
CA GLY A 14 11.44 -4.90 -5.03
C GLY A 14 10.27 -4.41 -4.18
N CYS A 15 9.58 -5.28 -3.46
CA CYS A 15 8.49 -4.94 -2.54
C CYS A 15 9.06 -4.55 -1.16
N SER A 16 9.15 -3.26 -0.87
CA SER A 16 9.67 -2.76 0.41
C SER A 16 8.81 -3.16 1.62
N SER A 17 7.48 -3.17 1.47
CA SER A 17 6.57 -3.64 2.52
C SER A 17 6.75 -5.13 2.81
N CYS A 18 7.01 -5.95 1.79
CA CYS A 18 7.31 -7.36 1.96
C CYS A 18 8.60 -7.57 2.78
N LEU A 19 9.65 -6.80 2.46
CA LEU A 19 10.90 -6.85 3.23
C LEU A 19 10.66 -6.49 4.69
N ARG A 20 9.97 -5.39 4.95
CA ARG A 20 9.64 -4.95 6.32
C ARG A 20 8.81 -5.99 7.08
N THR A 21 7.87 -6.68 6.42
CA THR A 21 7.09 -7.76 7.05
C THR A 21 7.99 -8.92 7.44
N LYS A 22 8.91 -9.37 6.58
CA LYS A 22 9.87 -10.43 6.90
C LYS A 22 10.80 -10.03 8.04
N GLU A 23 11.34 -8.82 8.02
CA GLU A 23 12.19 -8.28 9.11
C GLU A 23 11.43 -8.22 10.43
N PHE A 24 10.17 -7.79 10.41
CA PHE A 24 9.32 -7.76 11.60
C PHE A 24 9.14 -9.16 12.19
N LEU A 25 8.76 -10.16 11.39
CA LEU A 25 8.60 -11.53 11.85
C LEU A 25 9.90 -12.12 12.40
N THR A 26 11.02 -11.87 11.72
CA THR A 26 12.35 -12.30 12.21
C THR A 26 12.67 -11.68 13.57
N LYS A 27 12.40 -10.37 13.77
CA LYS A 27 12.60 -9.69 15.06
C LYS A 27 11.68 -10.24 16.16
N GLN A 28 10.50 -10.76 15.81
CA GLN A 28 9.59 -11.42 16.74
C GLN A 28 9.96 -12.89 17.01
N GLY A 29 11.03 -13.40 16.41
CA GLY A 29 11.44 -14.80 16.55
C GLY A 29 10.50 -15.80 15.87
N ILE A 30 9.70 -15.35 14.90
CA ILE A 30 8.76 -16.21 14.17
C ILE A 30 9.50 -16.86 12.99
N ASP A 31 9.56 -18.18 13.02
CA ASP A 31 10.02 -18.97 11.86
C ASP A 31 8.94 -19.06 10.81
N PHE A 32 9.29 -18.81 9.54
CA PHE A 32 8.35 -18.80 8.44
C PHE A 32 8.95 -19.36 7.14
N GLU A 33 8.08 -19.90 6.30
CA GLU A 33 8.37 -20.23 4.91
C GLU A 33 8.26 -18.96 4.05
N SER A 34 9.33 -18.62 3.33
CA SER A 34 9.39 -17.44 2.47
C SER A 34 9.06 -17.85 1.03
N ILE A 35 7.90 -17.41 0.51
CA ILE A 35 7.39 -17.76 -0.81
C ILE A 35 7.50 -16.54 -1.73
N ASP A 36 8.40 -16.61 -2.69
CA ASP A 36 8.57 -15.59 -3.74
C ASP A 36 7.54 -15.83 -4.85
N VAL A 37 6.48 -15.02 -4.89
CA VAL A 37 5.41 -15.19 -5.89
C VAL A 37 5.82 -14.83 -7.31
N HIS A 38 6.99 -14.22 -7.50
CA HIS A 38 7.51 -13.86 -8.82
C HIS A 38 8.41 -14.95 -9.40
N ASN A 39 9.27 -15.56 -8.57
CA ASN A 39 10.27 -16.52 -9.03
C ASN A 39 9.89 -17.98 -8.71
N ASP A 40 9.00 -18.26 -7.74
CA ASP A 40 8.45 -19.58 -7.51
C ASP A 40 7.33 -19.84 -8.54
N PRO A 41 7.46 -20.85 -9.43
CA PRO A 41 6.45 -21.17 -10.45
C PRO A 41 5.05 -21.43 -9.86
N THR A 42 4.96 -21.87 -8.62
CA THR A 42 3.71 -22.15 -7.91
C THR A 42 3.30 -21.07 -6.91
N GLY A 43 4.17 -20.07 -6.68
CA GLY A 43 4.00 -19.07 -5.64
C GLY A 43 2.73 -18.23 -5.82
N MET A 44 2.47 -17.78 -7.05
CA MET A 44 1.28 -17.00 -7.37
C MET A 44 -0.01 -17.85 -7.26
N ASP A 45 0.03 -19.11 -7.65
CA ASP A 45 -1.14 -20.00 -7.55
C ASP A 45 -1.46 -20.34 -6.10
N LYS A 46 -0.44 -20.57 -5.27
CA LYS A 46 -0.60 -20.72 -3.82
C LYS A 46 -1.24 -19.47 -3.20
N LEU A 47 -0.80 -18.28 -3.61
CA LEU A 47 -1.37 -17.00 -3.12
C LEU A 47 -2.85 -16.89 -3.50
N ARG A 48 -3.18 -17.16 -4.76
CA ARG A 48 -4.57 -17.11 -5.26
C ARG A 48 -5.47 -18.16 -4.61
N ALA A 49 -4.96 -19.35 -4.33
CA ALA A 49 -5.69 -20.40 -3.63
C ALA A 49 -6.11 -19.98 -2.21
N LEU A 50 -5.38 -19.08 -1.55
CA LEU A 50 -5.76 -18.45 -0.30
C LEU A 50 -6.86 -17.39 -0.48
N GLY A 51 -7.15 -16.94 -1.71
CA GLY A 51 -8.05 -15.82 -2.00
C GLY A 51 -7.35 -14.44 -2.01
N ALA A 52 -6.01 -14.41 -1.86
CA ALA A 52 -5.24 -13.17 -1.92
C ALA A 52 -4.82 -12.82 -3.35
N ARG A 53 -4.66 -11.52 -3.64
CA ARG A 53 -4.35 -11.02 -4.98
C ARG A 53 -3.09 -10.14 -5.03
N SER A 54 -2.54 -9.79 -3.89
CA SER A 54 -1.35 -8.94 -3.78
C SER A 54 -0.49 -9.33 -2.59
N VAL A 55 0.75 -8.85 -2.55
CA VAL A 55 1.71 -9.09 -1.47
C VAL A 55 2.04 -7.77 -0.76
N PRO A 56 2.49 -7.79 0.52
CA PRO A 56 2.79 -8.96 1.35
C PRO A 56 1.55 -9.62 1.96
N VAL A 57 1.60 -10.93 2.09
CA VAL A 57 0.59 -11.74 2.80
C VAL A 57 1.30 -12.64 3.80
N VAL A 58 0.76 -12.72 5.01
CA VAL A 58 1.13 -13.73 6.00
C VAL A 58 0.00 -14.74 6.13
N ALA A 59 0.31 -16.01 5.99
CA ALA A 59 -0.65 -17.10 6.07
C ALA A 59 -0.28 -18.14 7.14
N LEU A 60 -1.29 -18.75 7.74
CA LEU A 60 -1.16 -19.82 8.73
C LEU A 60 -2.43 -20.72 8.68
N GLY A 61 -2.25 -22.01 8.50
CA GLY A 61 -3.35 -22.99 8.55
C GLY A 61 -4.47 -22.70 7.56
N GLY A 62 -4.15 -22.24 6.34
CA GLY A 62 -5.13 -21.92 5.28
C GLY A 62 -5.85 -20.59 5.46
N LYS A 63 -5.59 -19.87 6.54
CA LYS A 63 -6.04 -18.48 6.73
C LYS A 63 -4.92 -17.52 6.39
N PHE A 64 -5.23 -16.26 6.10
CA PHE A 64 -4.23 -15.24 5.80
C PHE A 64 -4.63 -13.86 6.27
N THR A 65 -3.65 -12.97 6.37
CA THR A 65 -3.85 -11.53 6.52
C THR A 65 -3.07 -10.77 5.46
N MET A 66 -3.68 -9.70 4.96
CA MET A 66 -2.98 -8.67 4.19
C MET A 66 -2.19 -7.80 5.18
N CYS A 67 -0.88 -7.67 4.99
CA CYS A 67 -0.04 -6.94 5.93
C CYS A 67 -0.10 -5.42 5.66
N GLN A 68 -1.26 -4.82 5.82
CA GLN A 68 -1.45 -3.37 5.67
C GLN A 68 -0.77 -2.62 6.81
N SER A 69 -0.79 -3.21 8.01
CA SER A 69 -0.02 -2.76 9.17
C SER A 69 0.61 -3.95 9.90
N PHE A 70 1.60 -3.71 10.73
CA PHE A 70 2.12 -4.75 11.61
C PHE A 70 1.09 -5.20 12.65
N ASN A 71 0.15 -4.35 13.02
CA ASN A 71 -0.95 -4.71 13.89
C ASN A 71 -1.83 -5.83 13.31
N ASP A 72 -2.00 -5.87 11.97
CA ASP A 72 -2.72 -6.97 11.32
C ASP A 72 -1.99 -8.30 11.52
N VAL A 73 -0.66 -8.29 11.39
CA VAL A 73 0.18 -9.47 11.60
C VAL A 73 0.20 -9.89 13.07
N ILE A 74 0.33 -8.92 13.99
CA ILE A 74 0.31 -9.17 15.44
C ILE A 74 -0.99 -9.85 15.85
N LYS A 75 -2.14 -9.32 15.40
CA LYS A 75 -3.47 -9.87 15.70
C LYS A 75 -3.66 -11.24 15.06
N PHE A 76 -3.25 -11.40 13.80
CA PHE A 76 -3.43 -12.64 13.04
C PHE A 76 -2.65 -13.81 13.64
N LEU A 77 -1.41 -13.56 14.10
CA LEU A 77 -0.54 -14.58 14.70
C LEU A 77 -0.64 -14.65 16.23
N ASP A 78 -1.53 -13.87 16.84
CA ASP A 78 -1.68 -13.76 18.31
C ASP A 78 -0.33 -13.52 19.03
N LEU A 79 0.44 -12.57 18.50
CA LEU A 79 1.75 -12.25 19.08
C LEU A 79 1.59 -11.46 20.37
N LYS A 80 2.39 -11.79 21.39
CA LYS A 80 2.43 -11.08 22.69
C LYS A 80 3.17 -9.72 22.62
N THR A 81 3.22 -9.12 21.45
CA THR A 81 3.85 -7.83 21.21
C THR A 81 2.80 -6.73 21.30
N LYS A 82 3.16 -5.60 21.92
CA LYS A 82 2.28 -4.43 22.00
C LYS A 82 1.90 -3.98 20.58
N LEU A 83 0.60 -3.73 20.36
CA LEU A 83 0.12 -3.10 19.15
C LEU A 83 0.78 -1.71 19.01
N MET A 84 1.13 -1.36 17.78
CA MET A 84 1.64 -0.03 17.48
C MET A 84 0.47 0.96 17.46
N ASP A 85 0.61 2.05 18.19
CA ASP A 85 -0.34 3.13 18.12
C ASP A 85 -0.18 3.83 16.76
N PRO A 86 -1.24 3.95 15.95
CA PRO A 86 -1.16 4.68 14.69
C PRO A 86 -0.91 6.17 14.98
N LEU A 87 -0.34 6.87 14.01
CA LEU A 87 -0.23 8.34 14.12
C LEU A 87 -1.64 8.95 14.15
N PRO A 88 -1.86 10.01 14.94
CA PRO A 88 -3.12 10.74 14.87
C PRO A 88 -3.46 11.16 13.43
N PRO A 89 -4.76 11.12 13.03
CA PRO A 89 -5.17 11.44 11.67
C PRO A 89 -4.66 12.79 11.15
N GLU A 90 -4.65 13.81 11.99
CA GLU A 90 -4.08 15.12 11.65
C GLU A 90 -2.60 15.04 11.24
N GLN A 91 -1.80 14.25 11.96
CA GLN A 91 -0.40 14.03 11.61
C GLN A 91 -0.24 13.20 10.34
N LEU A 92 -1.15 12.25 10.09
CA LEU A 92 -1.16 11.48 8.84
C LEU A 92 -1.43 12.37 7.64
N VAL A 93 -2.45 13.23 7.73
CA VAL A 93 -2.79 14.19 6.65
C VAL A 93 -1.65 15.17 6.42
N ALA A 94 -1.05 15.72 7.47
CA ALA A 94 0.11 16.61 7.35
C ALA A 94 1.32 15.94 6.68
N LYS A 95 1.60 14.66 7.03
CA LYS A 95 2.67 13.89 6.38
C LYS A 95 2.34 13.57 4.92
N LEU A 96 1.08 13.24 4.61
CA LEU A 96 0.64 12.99 3.25
C LEU A 96 0.77 14.25 2.39
N ASP A 97 0.39 15.42 2.92
CA ASP A 97 0.60 16.72 2.26
C ASP A 97 2.08 16.95 1.90
N ILE A 98 3.00 16.69 2.83
CA ILE A 98 4.45 16.79 2.57
C ILE A 98 4.88 15.83 1.46
N VAL A 99 4.36 14.60 1.45
CA VAL A 99 4.67 13.60 0.40
C VAL A 99 4.18 14.09 -0.96
N LEU A 100 2.95 14.60 -1.05
CA LEU A 100 2.38 15.12 -2.29
C LEU A 100 3.18 16.31 -2.82
N GLN A 101 3.46 17.31 -1.97
CA GLN A 101 4.28 18.46 -2.33
C GLN A 101 5.67 18.06 -2.82
N THR A 102 6.28 17.10 -2.13
CA THR A 102 7.62 16.62 -2.51
C THR A 102 7.58 15.89 -3.85
N THR A 103 6.56 15.06 -4.09
CA THR A 103 6.38 14.36 -5.36
C THR A 103 6.15 15.33 -6.51
N ILE A 104 5.32 16.38 -6.30
CA ILE A 104 5.09 17.45 -7.30
C ILE A 104 6.41 18.13 -7.67
N ARG A 105 7.23 18.48 -6.69
CA ARG A 105 8.54 19.13 -6.94
C ARG A 105 9.53 18.21 -7.62
N LEU A 106 9.56 16.93 -7.21
CA LEU A 106 10.50 15.96 -7.78
C LEU A 106 10.17 15.62 -9.21
N ILE A 107 8.88 15.41 -9.55
CA ILE A 107 8.52 14.99 -10.91
C ILE A 107 8.88 16.07 -11.95
N GLN A 108 8.83 17.34 -11.58
CA GLN A 108 9.20 18.45 -12.44
C GLN A 108 10.71 18.55 -12.73
N GLN A 109 11.55 17.82 -11.99
CA GLN A 109 13.00 17.81 -12.20
C GLN A 109 13.44 16.77 -13.24
N PHE A 110 12.56 15.84 -13.61
CA PHE A 110 12.86 14.83 -14.61
C PHE A 110 12.77 15.42 -16.02
N LYS A 111 13.77 15.13 -16.84
CA LYS A 111 13.74 15.42 -18.26
C LYS A 111 12.71 14.52 -18.97
N PRO A 112 12.16 14.94 -20.11
CA PRO A 112 11.15 14.16 -20.83
C PRO A 112 11.59 12.70 -21.10
N GLU A 113 12.84 12.49 -21.49
CA GLU A 113 13.41 11.19 -21.78
C GLU A 113 13.53 10.29 -20.53
N GLN A 114 13.74 10.88 -19.35
CA GLN A 114 13.86 10.16 -18.08
C GLN A 114 12.51 9.78 -17.48
N LEU A 115 11.46 10.52 -17.85
CA LEU A 115 10.14 10.41 -17.20
C LEU A 115 9.52 9.01 -17.35
N ARG A 116 9.77 8.35 -18.49
CA ARG A 116 9.25 7.02 -18.84
C ARG A 116 10.34 5.93 -18.79
N GLU A 117 11.56 6.26 -18.46
CA GLU A 117 12.64 5.30 -18.30
C GLU A 117 12.48 4.54 -16.99
N ASN A 118 12.50 3.21 -17.06
CA ASN A 118 12.36 2.38 -15.86
C ASN A 118 13.57 2.52 -14.94
N PHE A 119 13.31 2.58 -13.63
CA PHE A 119 14.36 2.49 -12.62
C PHE A 119 15.12 1.17 -12.76
N ARG A 120 16.41 1.24 -12.51
CA ARG A 120 17.27 0.05 -12.53
C ARG A 120 16.67 -1.05 -11.64
N ASN A 121 16.54 -2.23 -12.21
CA ASN A 121 15.99 -3.43 -11.52
C ASN A 121 14.52 -3.34 -11.08
N ARG A 122 13.71 -2.44 -11.67
CA ARG A 122 12.29 -2.34 -11.37
C ARG A 122 11.50 -2.04 -12.64
N ASN A 123 10.36 -2.70 -12.79
CA ASN A 123 9.39 -2.35 -13.83
C ASN A 123 8.53 -1.15 -13.37
N ARG A 124 9.17 -0.03 -13.09
CA ARG A 124 8.55 1.24 -12.68
C ARG A 124 9.41 2.40 -13.16
N ASN A 125 8.76 3.48 -13.54
CA ASN A 125 9.39 4.73 -13.95
C ASN A 125 8.91 5.91 -13.09
N PRO A 126 9.54 7.10 -13.21
CA PRO A 126 9.14 8.29 -12.47
C PRO A 126 7.68 8.67 -12.66
N ALA A 127 7.17 8.66 -13.91
CA ALA A 127 5.78 9.01 -14.20
C ALA A 127 4.79 8.08 -13.50
N GLY A 128 4.95 6.76 -13.66
CA GLY A 128 4.10 5.77 -13.00
C GLY A 128 4.19 5.81 -11.48
N THR A 129 5.36 6.15 -10.94
CA THR A 129 5.54 6.28 -9.48
C THR A 129 4.81 7.51 -8.94
N ALA A 130 4.97 8.68 -9.57
CA ALA A 130 4.29 9.91 -9.17
C ALA A 130 2.77 9.75 -9.30
N PHE A 131 2.31 9.20 -10.44
CA PHE A 131 0.90 8.91 -10.66
C PHE A 131 0.33 8.04 -9.57
N HIS A 132 0.99 6.93 -9.24
CA HIS A 132 0.53 6.03 -8.18
C HIS A 132 0.44 6.71 -6.82
N ILE A 133 1.42 7.56 -6.45
CA ILE A 133 1.40 8.31 -5.19
C ILE A 133 0.16 9.22 -5.13
N PHE A 134 -0.10 9.98 -6.19
CA PHE A 134 -1.26 10.86 -6.26
C PHE A 134 -2.57 10.08 -6.28
N ARG A 135 -2.65 9.00 -7.07
CA ARG A 135 -3.86 8.18 -7.18
C ARG A 135 -4.24 7.53 -5.84
N VAL A 136 -3.26 7.02 -5.09
CA VAL A 136 -3.52 6.45 -3.75
C VAL A 136 -4.05 7.51 -2.79
N ALA A 137 -3.54 8.73 -2.83
CA ALA A 137 -4.06 9.83 -2.01
C ALA A 137 -5.50 10.21 -2.41
N GLN A 138 -5.78 10.30 -3.71
CA GLN A 138 -7.14 10.54 -4.23
C GLN A 138 -8.11 9.45 -3.79
N MET A 139 -7.71 8.18 -3.89
CA MET A 139 -8.51 7.04 -3.43
C MET A 139 -8.81 7.12 -1.93
N GLY A 140 -7.92 7.68 -1.12
CA GLY A 140 -8.20 7.96 0.29
C GLY A 140 -9.38 8.92 0.45
N VAL A 141 -9.44 9.98 -0.34
CA VAL A 141 -10.58 10.93 -0.35
C VAL A 141 -11.84 10.27 -0.90
N GLU A 142 -11.74 9.46 -1.96
CA GLU A 142 -12.86 8.67 -2.49
C GLU A 142 -13.45 7.74 -1.40
N ALA A 143 -12.59 7.04 -0.67
CA ALA A 143 -13.02 6.16 0.44
C ALA A 143 -13.73 6.96 1.55
N ALA A 144 -13.24 8.15 1.89
CA ALA A 144 -13.89 9.03 2.85
C ALA A 144 -15.31 9.43 2.41
N HIS A 145 -15.53 9.55 1.10
CA HIS A 145 -16.85 9.78 0.51
C HIS A 145 -17.65 8.48 0.29
N GLN A 146 -17.25 7.38 0.93
CA GLN A 146 -17.89 6.06 0.86
C GLN A 146 -17.93 5.45 -0.55
N ILE A 147 -16.98 5.81 -1.40
CA ILE A 147 -16.77 5.17 -2.70
C ILE A 147 -15.99 3.88 -2.50
N ASP A 148 -16.52 2.76 -2.98
CA ASP A 148 -15.87 1.45 -2.87
C ASP A 148 -14.55 1.41 -3.65
N LEU A 149 -13.44 1.15 -2.96
CA LEU A 149 -12.13 1.01 -3.59
C LEU A 149 -11.98 -0.37 -4.24
N LYS A 150 -11.97 -0.40 -5.56
CA LYS A 150 -11.79 -1.62 -6.36
C LYS A 150 -10.30 -1.92 -6.57
N PHE A 151 -9.99 -3.20 -6.77
CA PHE A 151 -8.61 -3.62 -7.05
C PHE A 151 -8.02 -2.95 -8.29
N GLU A 152 -8.85 -2.75 -9.32
CA GLU A 152 -8.47 -2.11 -10.59
C GLU A 152 -7.99 -0.68 -10.40
N SER A 153 -8.60 0.07 -9.47
CA SER A 153 -8.21 1.46 -9.18
C SER A 153 -6.76 1.60 -8.67
N PHE A 154 -6.24 0.56 -8.01
CA PHE A 154 -4.83 0.54 -7.57
C PHE A 154 -3.84 0.26 -8.70
N ASN A 155 -4.32 -0.22 -9.84
CA ASN A 155 -3.50 -0.58 -11.00
C ASN A 155 -3.64 0.42 -12.16
N GLU A 156 -4.34 1.52 -11.95
CA GLU A 156 -4.40 2.60 -12.92
C GLU A 156 -3.00 3.16 -13.20
N VAL A 157 -2.76 3.51 -14.45
CA VAL A 157 -1.47 4.01 -14.93
C VAL A 157 -1.59 5.43 -15.44
N ALA A 158 -0.49 6.16 -15.39
CA ALA A 158 -0.42 7.51 -15.94
C ALA A 158 -0.71 7.47 -17.47
N PRO A 159 -1.57 8.37 -17.98
CA PRO A 159 -1.76 8.52 -19.42
C PRO A 159 -0.42 8.70 -20.15
N ASP A 160 -0.27 8.06 -21.31
CA ASP A 160 1.00 8.03 -22.04
C ASP A 160 1.43 9.40 -22.55
N ASP A 161 0.48 10.27 -22.84
CA ASP A 161 0.68 11.64 -23.31
C ASP A 161 0.96 12.66 -22.21
N TRP A 162 0.84 12.28 -20.94
CA TRP A 162 1.16 13.19 -19.82
C TRP A 162 2.65 13.40 -19.67
N ASN A 163 3.03 14.66 -19.63
CA ASN A 163 4.39 15.09 -19.29
C ASN A 163 4.52 15.41 -17.78
N ALA A 164 5.71 15.84 -17.36
CA ALA A 164 5.99 16.16 -15.95
C ALA A 164 5.10 17.30 -15.40
N SER A 165 4.76 18.28 -16.25
CA SER A 165 3.87 19.39 -15.87
C SER A 165 2.42 18.92 -15.66
N ASP A 166 1.94 18.00 -16.49
CA ASP A 166 0.58 17.46 -16.38
C ASP A 166 0.44 16.63 -15.10
N LEU A 167 1.44 15.77 -14.81
CA LEU A 167 1.50 15.02 -13.56
C LEU A 167 1.54 15.94 -12.34
N ALA A 168 2.35 17.00 -12.38
CA ALA A 168 2.45 17.96 -11.29
C ALA A 168 1.14 18.71 -11.07
N LYS A 169 0.47 19.16 -12.12
CA LYS A 169 -0.84 19.83 -12.05
C LYS A 169 -1.90 18.92 -11.45
N TRP A 170 -1.95 17.66 -11.91
CA TRP A 170 -2.88 16.69 -11.33
C TRP A 170 -2.56 16.40 -9.88
N GLY A 171 -1.29 16.25 -9.54
CA GLY A 171 -0.84 16.09 -8.14
C GLY A 171 -1.28 17.25 -7.24
N GLU A 172 -1.22 18.50 -7.75
CA GLU A 172 -1.72 19.66 -7.00
C GLU A 172 -3.23 19.63 -6.84
N THR A 173 -3.99 19.20 -7.86
CA THR A 173 -5.43 18.99 -7.76
C THR A 173 -5.77 18.00 -6.65
N VAL A 174 -5.12 16.84 -6.65
CA VAL A 174 -5.32 15.80 -5.61
C VAL A 174 -4.96 16.34 -4.22
N ARG A 175 -3.88 17.10 -4.11
CA ARG A 175 -3.47 17.72 -2.86
C ARG A 175 -4.52 18.70 -2.34
N VAL A 176 -5.05 19.56 -3.21
CA VAL A 176 -6.11 20.52 -2.86
C VAL A 176 -7.38 19.79 -2.42
N GLU A 177 -7.77 18.74 -3.12
CA GLU A 177 -8.93 17.88 -2.75
C GLU A 177 -8.74 17.23 -1.37
N LEU A 178 -7.56 16.68 -1.08
CA LEU A 178 -7.23 16.10 0.22
C LEU A 178 -7.38 17.13 1.35
N LEU A 179 -6.80 18.31 1.18
CA LEU A 179 -6.84 19.36 2.20
C LEU A 179 -8.24 19.94 2.36
N ALA A 180 -8.99 20.10 1.27
CA ALA A 180 -10.37 20.56 1.30
C ALA A 180 -11.30 19.56 1.98
N TRP A 181 -11.11 18.25 1.73
CA TRP A 181 -11.80 17.20 2.46
C TRP A 181 -11.47 17.27 3.95
N TRP A 182 -10.18 17.28 4.29
CA TRP A 182 -9.76 17.33 5.70
C TRP A 182 -10.27 18.57 6.44
N ALA A 183 -10.32 19.71 5.79
CA ALA A 183 -10.85 20.94 6.38
C ALA A 183 -12.34 20.85 6.76
N LYS A 184 -13.10 19.99 6.08
CA LYS A 184 -14.55 19.77 6.29
C LYS A 184 -14.87 18.50 7.08
N GLU A 185 -13.88 17.66 7.34
CA GLU A 185 -14.10 16.40 8.07
C GLU A 185 -14.37 16.67 9.54
N ASP A 186 -15.57 16.35 9.98
CA ASP A 186 -16.00 16.54 11.38
C ASP A 186 -15.53 15.41 12.29
N ASN A 187 -15.44 14.17 11.75
CA ASN A 187 -14.93 13.03 12.48
C ASN A 187 -13.40 12.95 12.43
N ARG A 188 -12.74 13.76 13.26
CA ARG A 188 -11.28 13.85 13.33
C ARG A 188 -10.58 12.56 13.79
N SER A 189 -11.30 11.59 14.34
CA SER A 189 -10.76 10.28 14.72
C SER A 189 -10.68 9.33 13.54
N LEU A 190 -11.43 9.57 12.45
CA LEU A 190 -11.54 8.72 11.26
C LEU A 190 -11.90 7.26 11.62
N ASP A 191 -12.70 7.05 12.66
CA ASP A 191 -13.06 5.74 13.19
C ASP A 191 -14.23 5.06 12.47
N TYR A 192 -14.73 5.64 11.38
CA TYR A 192 -15.73 5.04 10.52
C TYR A 192 -15.13 4.03 9.54
N LEU A 193 -15.98 3.13 9.04
CA LEU A 193 -15.58 2.06 8.15
C LEU A 193 -15.70 2.51 6.69
N VAL A 194 -14.67 2.16 5.89
CA VAL A 194 -14.63 2.31 4.44
C VAL A 194 -14.53 0.94 3.76
N SER A 195 -15.00 0.86 2.53
CA SER A 195 -14.99 -0.36 1.72
C SER A 195 -13.73 -0.40 0.86
N THR A 196 -12.99 -1.49 0.94
CA THR A 196 -11.81 -1.72 0.10
C THR A 196 -11.88 -3.10 -0.55
N TYR A 197 -11.09 -3.34 -1.60
CA TYR A 197 -11.06 -4.65 -2.27
C TYR A 197 -10.61 -5.82 -1.39
N TYR A 198 -9.99 -5.54 -0.25
CA TYR A 198 -9.57 -6.53 0.75
C TYR A 198 -10.46 -6.51 2.01
N GLY A 199 -11.66 -5.93 1.92
CA GLY A 199 -12.67 -5.88 2.96
C GLY A 199 -12.86 -4.51 3.59
N ARG A 200 -13.77 -4.44 4.57
CA ARG A 200 -14.04 -3.19 5.32
C ARG A 200 -12.92 -2.90 6.29
N ARG A 201 -12.48 -1.65 6.32
CA ARG A 201 -11.41 -1.15 7.19
C ARG A 201 -11.81 0.17 7.82
N THR A 202 -11.24 0.49 8.98
CA THR A 202 -11.33 1.84 9.54
C THR A 202 -10.62 2.80 8.61
N MET A 203 -11.17 3.99 8.42
CA MET A 203 -10.54 5.04 7.60
C MET A 203 -9.18 5.47 8.16
N HIS A 204 -9.05 5.45 9.50
CA HIS A 204 -7.81 5.69 10.24
C HIS A 204 -6.86 4.50 10.22
#